data_3cc732242b11c7298176356eedda5c1a
#
_entry.id   3cc732242b11c7298176356eedda5c1a
#
_cell.length_a   1.000
_cell.length_b   1.000
_cell.length_c   1.000
_cell.angle_alpha   90.00
_cell.angle_beta   90.00
_cell.angle_gamma   90.00
#
_symmetry.space_group_name_H-M   'P 1'
#
loop_
_entity.id
_entity.type
_entity.pdbx_description
1 polymer ?
#
loop_
_entity_poly.entity_id
_entity_poly.type
_entity_poly.pdbx_seq_one_letter_code
_entity_poly.pdbx_strand_id
1 'polypeptide(L)'
;MKEYEFPKLVIEEHEGFYVVRDDLLEGGSKRRFADRLIREEMSEGANEFVYGGCPANGYAQMSITLQAQAYGAKATFFMAKRNMENLHEYQKKALDSGADIRWVPNGMLHVTKKRALDYYNEDPVNRRLLQLGLDDNRVREDIRDLAKTIETDYNINLSEIWSVGSSGTLTRGLQMAFPDKDVHVVSVGHTMKQYEVGRAILHRSHLKFTQEVKEEDMPPFPSVPTYDAKAWKVMREHAKPGSLFWNVGK
;
A
#
# COMPACT_ATOMS: atom_id res chain seq x y z
N MET A 1 -4.94 22.44 8.43
CA MET A 1 -5.91 21.34 8.70
C MET A 1 -5.34 20.48 9.83
N LYS A 2 -6.17 20.01 10.80
CA LYS A 2 -5.67 19.15 11.90
C LYS A 2 -5.29 17.79 11.32
N GLU A 3 -4.14 17.25 11.75
CA GLU A 3 -3.67 15.92 11.37
C GLU A 3 -4.61 14.84 11.90
N TYR A 4 -4.79 13.76 11.12
CA TYR A 4 -5.55 12.61 11.56
C TYR A 4 -4.74 11.80 12.58
N GLU A 5 -5.32 11.51 13.72
CA GLU A 5 -4.65 10.72 14.77
C GLU A 5 -4.78 9.22 14.48
N PHE A 6 -3.72 8.65 13.94
CA PHE A 6 -3.65 7.21 13.75
C PHE A 6 -3.32 6.47 15.07
N PRO A 7 -3.85 5.26 15.26
CA PRO A 7 -3.41 4.42 16.36
C PRO A 7 -1.91 4.10 16.21
N LYS A 8 -1.24 3.87 17.34
CA LYS A 8 0.14 3.36 17.34
C LYS A 8 0.21 2.07 16.53
N LEU A 9 1.39 1.76 16.00
CA LEU A 9 1.62 0.47 15.37
C LEU A 9 1.34 -0.65 16.37
N VAL A 10 0.77 -1.73 15.89
CA VAL A 10 0.70 -2.98 16.64
C VAL A 10 1.78 -3.88 16.06
N ILE A 11 2.66 -4.38 16.91
CA ILE A 11 3.71 -5.33 16.53
C ILE A 11 3.49 -6.61 17.31
N GLU A 12 3.39 -7.72 16.62
CA GLU A 12 3.21 -9.06 17.19
C GLU A 12 4.36 -9.96 16.75
N GLU A 13 4.70 -10.96 17.57
CA GLU A 13 5.67 -11.97 17.20
C GLU A 13 4.94 -13.24 16.72
N HIS A 14 5.31 -13.72 15.54
CA HIS A 14 4.78 -14.93 14.93
C HIS A 14 5.93 -15.75 14.33
N GLU A 15 6.06 -17.00 14.73
CA GLU A 15 7.08 -17.93 14.21
C GLU A 15 8.53 -17.38 14.31
N GLY A 16 8.79 -16.54 15.34
CA GLY A 16 10.11 -15.90 15.54
C GLY A 16 10.36 -14.66 14.67
N PHE A 17 9.33 -14.12 14.00
CA PHE A 17 9.36 -12.88 13.24
C PHE A 17 8.45 -11.83 13.89
N TYR A 18 8.88 -10.58 13.88
CA TYR A 18 8.05 -9.45 14.27
C TYR A 18 7.19 -9.01 13.10
N VAL A 19 5.90 -8.77 13.34
CA VAL A 19 4.93 -8.39 12.29
C VAL A 19 4.28 -7.07 12.65
N VAL A 20 4.44 -6.08 11.78
CA VAL A 20 3.64 -4.84 11.83
C VAL A 20 2.24 -5.16 11.34
N ARG A 21 1.24 -5.00 12.21
CA ARG A 21 -0.15 -5.37 12.01
C ARG A 21 -0.99 -4.19 11.48
N ASP A 22 -0.57 -3.57 10.38
CA ASP A 22 -1.38 -2.52 9.74
C ASP A 22 -2.68 -3.06 9.09
N ASP A 23 -2.86 -4.38 9.02
CA ASP A 23 -4.14 -5.01 8.74
C ASP A 23 -5.23 -4.71 9.79
N LEU A 24 -4.85 -4.33 10.99
CA LEU A 24 -5.76 -3.88 12.04
C LEU A 24 -6.25 -2.44 11.83
N LEU A 25 -5.56 -1.67 11.00
CA LEU A 25 -5.98 -0.33 10.60
C LEU A 25 -6.92 -0.42 9.40
N GLU A 26 -8.13 0.13 9.53
CA GLU A 26 -9.06 0.22 8.40
C GLU A 26 -8.43 1.05 7.27
N GLY A 27 -8.29 0.45 6.09
CA GLY A 27 -7.57 1.04 4.96
C GLY A 27 -6.07 0.75 4.94
N GLY A 28 -5.52 0.12 5.98
CA GLY A 28 -4.15 -0.36 6.05
C GLY A 28 -3.07 0.71 5.94
N SER A 29 -1.83 0.30 5.70
CA SER A 29 -0.66 1.18 5.65
C SER A 29 -0.81 2.36 4.69
N LYS A 30 -1.45 2.15 3.52
CA LYS A 30 -1.62 3.24 2.55
C LYS A 30 -2.49 4.37 3.08
N ARG A 31 -3.47 4.09 3.92
CA ARG A 31 -4.27 5.12 4.56
C ARG A 31 -3.41 5.97 5.49
N ARG A 32 -2.58 5.33 6.32
CA ARG A 32 -1.65 6.00 7.22
C ARG A 32 -0.71 6.94 6.47
N PHE A 33 -0.05 6.42 5.44
CA PHE A 33 0.95 7.17 4.70
C PHE A 33 0.40 8.10 3.61
N ALA A 34 -0.90 8.03 3.29
CA ALA A 34 -1.56 9.02 2.43
C ALA A 34 -1.90 10.33 3.18
N ASP A 35 -1.88 10.32 4.50
CA ASP A 35 -2.39 11.43 5.32
C ASP A 35 -1.71 12.76 5.02
N ARG A 36 -0.40 12.84 5.20
CA ARG A 36 0.37 14.05 4.96
C ARG A 36 0.23 14.53 3.52
N LEU A 37 0.35 13.60 2.56
CA LEU A 37 0.20 13.91 1.14
C LEU A 37 -1.15 14.57 0.85
N ILE A 38 -2.24 13.96 1.31
CA ILE A 38 -3.61 14.49 1.09
C ILE A 38 -3.78 15.83 1.79
N ARG A 39 -3.37 15.95 3.04
CA ARG A 39 -3.52 17.15 3.85
C ARG A 39 -2.75 18.35 3.28
N GLU A 40 -1.52 18.16 2.83
CA GLU A 40 -0.71 19.21 2.23
C GLU A 40 -1.30 19.66 0.89
N GLU A 41 -1.67 18.73 0.00
CA GLU A 41 -2.31 19.08 -1.28
C GLU A 41 -3.63 19.81 -1.09
N MET A 42 -4.40 19.45 -0.06
CA MET A 42 -5.64 20.20 0.27
C MET A 42 -5.34 21.62 0.78
N SER A 43 -4.24 21.82 1.51
CA SER A 43 -3.82 23.16 1.94
C SER A 43 -3.43 24.05 0.76
N GLU A 44 -3.05 23.43 -0.36
CA GLU A 44 -2.76 24.08 -1.64
C GLU A 44 -4.00 24.24 -2.56
N GLY A 45 -5.19 23.89 -2.07
CA GLY A 45 -6.47 24.09 -2.76
C GLY A 45 -7.08 22.85 -3.40
N ALA A 46 -6.41 21.69 -3.35
CA ALA A 46 -7.00 20.46 -3.87
C ALA A 46 -8.20 20.02 -3.02
N ASN A 47 -9.22 19.49 -3.68
CA ASN A 47 -10.40 18.91 -3.04
C ASN A 47 -10.79 17.54 -3.62
N GLU A 48 -10.07 17.08 -4.64
CA GLU A 48 -10.30 15.79 -5.29
C GLU A 48 -8.97 15.09 -5.61
N PHE A 49 -8.87 13.81 -5.20
CA PHE A 49 -7.70 12.95 -5.44
C PHE A 49 -8.03 11.89 -6.48
N VAL A 50 -7.31 11.93 -7.60
CA VAL A 50 -7.54 11.08 -8.78
C VAL A 50 -6.51 9.96 -8.82
N TYR A 51 -6.96 8.73 -9.01
CA TYR A 51 -6.07 7.56 -9.07
C TYR A 51 -6.42 6.65 -10.24
N GLY A 52 -5.42 6.34 -11.07
CA GLY A 52 -5.55 5.41 -12.19
C GLY A 52 -4.73 4.14 -11.98
N GLY A 53 -5.26 3.00 -12.46
CA GLY A 53 -4.52 1.74 -12.44
C GLY A 53 -4.65 0.91 -11.17
N CYS A 54 -5.70 1.12 -10.38
CA CYS A 54 -6.03 0.25 -9.27
C CYS A 54 -6.67 -1.05 -9.80
N PRO A 55 -6.11 -2.24 -9.52
CA PRO A 55 -6.79 -3.48 -9.82
C PRO A 55 -7.99 -3.71 -8.88
N ALA A 56 -8.92 -4.58 -9.24
CA ALA A 56 -10.11 -4.82 -8.44
C ALA A 56 -9.81 -5.22 -6.99
N ASN A 57 -8.80 -6.07 -6.81
CA ASN A 57 -8.28 -6.51 -5.51
C ASN A 57 -7.21 -5.58 -4.92
N GLY A 58 -7.04 -4.38 -5.49
CA GLY A 58 -6.09 -3.39 -5.00
C GLY A 58 -6.62 -2.66 -3.77
N TYR A 59 -5.83 -2.62 -2.72
CA TYR A 59 -6.22 -2.02 -1.44
C TYR A 59 -6.23 -0.48 -1.47
N ALA A 60 -5.51 0.13 -2.42
CA ALA A 60 -5.39 1.59 -2.53
C ALA A 60 -6.74 2.32 -2.66
N GLN A 61 -7.73 1.71 -3.31
CA GLN A 61 -9.07 2.31 -3.46
C GLN A 61 -9.75 2.56 -2.11
N MET A 62 -9.64 1.64 -1.16
CA MET A 62 -10.15 1.85 0.20
C MET A 62 -9.33 2.89 0.96
N SER A 63 -8.01 2.71 0.97
CA SER A 63 -7.09 3.57 1.73
C SER A 63 -7.22 5.04 1.36
N ILE A 64 -7.20 5.35 0.06
CA ILE A 64 -7.28 6.72 -0.45
C ILE A 64 -8.68 7.30 -0.20
N THR A 65 -9.75 6.51 -0.41
CA THR A 65 -11.12 6.97 -0.15
C THR A 65 -11.31 7.36 1.29
N LEU A 66 -10.96 6.46 2.23
CA LEU A 66 -11.12 6.69 3.66
C LEU A 66 -10.33 7.92 4.12
N GLN A 67 -9.11 8.10 3.62
CA GLN A 67 -8.29 9.23 4.04
C GLN A 67 -8.72 10.55 3.40
N ALA A 68 -9.14 10.56 2.14
CA ALA A 68 -9.72 11.74 1.50
C ALA A 68 -11.02 12.17 2.21
N GLN A 69 -11.91 11.22 2.50
CA GLN A 69 -13.16 11.48 3.22
C GLN A 69 -12.94 12.02 4.63
N ALA A 70 -11.90 11.57 5.35
CA ALA A 70 -11.55 12.08 6.67
C ALA A 70 -11.29 13.60 6.67
N TYR A 71 -10.92 14.15 5.51
CA TYR A 71 -10.70 15.57 5.30
C TYR A 71 -11.79 16.28 4.47
N GLY A 72 -12.86 15.57 4.10
CA GLY A 72 -13.93 16.11 3.29
C GLY A 72 -13.57 16.27 1.81
N ALA A 73 -12.51 15.59 1.34
CA ALA A 73 -12.12 15.56 -0.05
C ALA A 73 -12.71 14.36 -0.79
N LYS A 74 -12.78 14.47 -2.11
CA LYS A 74 -13.28 13.41 -3.00
C LYS A 74 -12.13 12.50 -3.45
N ALA A 75 -12.39 11.19 -3.58
CA ALA A 75 -11.50 10.23 -4.20
C ALA A 75 -12.12 9.66 -5.48
N THR A 76 -11.44 9.80 -6.61
CA THR A 76 -11.91 9.37 -7.93
C THR A 76 -10.96 8.34 -8.54
N PHE A 77 -11.47 7.17 -8.92
CA PHE A 77 -10.70 6.05 -9.45
C PHE A 77 -11.09 5.72 -10.87
N PHE A 78 -10.11 5.54 -11.76
CA PHE A 78 -10.30 5.01 -13.10
C PHE A 78 -9.93 3.53 -13.12
N MET A 79 -10.94 2.67 -13.22
CA MET A 79 -10.77 1.22 -13.07
C MET A 79 -11.37 0.46 -14.27
N ALA A 80 -10.85 -0.75 -14.49
CA ALA A 80 -11.41 -1.67 -15.49
C ALA A 80 -12.90 -1.90 -15.25
N LYS A 81 -13.73 -1.76 -16.30
CA LYS A 81 -15.17 -2.02 -16.22
C LYS A 81 -15.43 -3.46 -15.78
N ARG A 82 -16.31 -3.62 -14.82
CA ARG A 82 -16.80 -4.90 -14.32
C ARG A 82 -18.31 -4.91 -14.24
N ASN A 83 -18.89 -6.11 -14.22
CA ASN A 83 -20.29 -6.26 -13.85
C ASN A 83 -20.46 -5.90 -12.37
N MET A 84 -21.45 -5.10 -12.04
CA MET A 84 -21.73 -4.65 -10.67
C MET A 84 -21.99 -5.81 -9.69
N GLU A 85 -22.55 -6.91 -10.19
CA GLU A 85 -22.76 -8.13 -9.39
C GLU A 85 -21.45 -8.82 -8.98
N ASN A 86 -20.39 -8.63 -9.78
CA ASN A 86 -19.09 -9.29 -9.63
C ASN A 86 -17.99 -8.33 -9.14
N LEU A 87 -18.36 -7.27 -8.42
CA LEU A 87 -17.37 -6.38 -7.81
C LEU A 87 -16.63 -7.10 -6.70
N HIS A 88 -15.31 -6.89 -6.66
CA HIS A 88 -14.49 -7.30 -5.54
C HIS A 88 -14.94 -6.58 -4.25
N GLU A 89 -14.80 -7.22 -3.10
CA GLU A 89 -15.20 -6.63 -1.82
C GLU A 89 -14.57 -5.24 -1.57
N TYR A 90 -13.30 -5.03 -1.96
CA TYR A 90 -12.64 -3.74 -1.81
C TYR A 90 -13.26 -2.65 -2.70
N GLN A 91 -13.79 -3.02 -3.88
CA GLN A 91 -14.52 -2.09 -4.73
C GLN A 91 -15.85 -1.70 -4.10
N LYS A 92 -16.59 -2.68 -3.53
CA LYS A 92 -17.83 -2.43 -2.81
C LYS A 92 -17.59 -1.52 -1.61
N LYS A 93 -16.63 -1.86 -0.76
CA LYS A 93 -16.28 -1.04 0.41
C LYS A 93 -15.84 0.38 0.04
N ALA A 94 -15.07 0.55 -1.05
CA ALA A 94 -14.68 1.88 -1.52
C ALA A 94 -15.89 2.71 -1.98
N LEU A 95 -16.81 2.10 -2.74
CA LEU A 95 -18.07 2.74 -3.16
C LEU A 95 -18.94 3.13 -1.97
N ASP A 96 -19.13 2.20 -1.02
CA ASP A 96 -19.90 2.44 0.21
C ASP A 96 -19.28 3.55 1.06
N SER A 97 -17.97 3.72 0.98
CA SER A 97 -17.21 4.81 1.63
C SER A 97 -17.18 6.11 0.81
N GLY A 98 -17.90 6.19 -0.32
CA GLY A 98 -18.04 7.41 -1.11
C GLY A 98 -17.00 7.63 -2.21
N ALA A 99 -16.30 6.58 -2.65
CA ALA A 99 -15.44 6.66 -3.83
C ALA A 99 -16.22 6.91 -5.12
N ASP A 100 -15.73 7.78 -6.00
CA ASP A 100 -16.20 7.90 -7.39
C ASP A 100 -15.41 6.93 -8.28
N ILE A 101 -15.97 5.77 -8.60
CA ILE A 101 -15.34 4.79 -9.49
C ILE A 101 -15.82 5.00 -10.91
N ARG A 102 -14.94 5.44 -11.79
CA ARG A 102 -15.18 5.64 -13.23
C ARG A 102 -14.72 4.43 -14.01
N TRP A 103 -15.67 3.73 -14.57
CA TRP A 103 -15.43 2.48 -15.28
C TRP A 103 -14.88 2.72 -16.67
N VAL A 104 -13.72 2.14 -16.96
CA VAL A 104 -13.03 2.22 -18.24
C VAL A 104 -13.24 0.90 -18.98
N PRO A 105 -13.85 0.90 -20.20
CA PRO A 105 -14.13 -0.31 -20.95
C PRO A 105 -12.89 -1.16 -21.22
N ASN A 106 -11.77 -0.50 -21.61
CA ASN A 106 -10.47 -1.14 -21.72
C ASN A 106 -9.68 -0.95 -20.43
N GLY A 107 -9.63 -1.98 -19.60
CA GLY A 107 -9.04 -1.94 -18.26
C GLY A 107 -7.52 -2.12 -18.19
N MET A 108 -6.80 -2.04 -19.31
CA MET A 108 -5.33 -2.11 -19.27
C MET A 108 -4.77 -0.94 -18.45
N LEU A 109 -3.71 -1.22 -17.69
CA LEU A 109 -3.10 -0.28 -16.75
C LEU A 109 -2.78 1.09 -17.37
N HIS A 110 -2.18 1.11 -18.57
CA HIS A 110 -1.85 2.35 -19.25
C HIS A 110 -3.08 3.14 -19.70
N VAL A 111 -4.19 2.47 -20.03
CA VAL A 111 -5.44 3.12 -20.44
C VAL A 111 -6.13 3.76 -19.23
N THR A 112 -6.25 3.04 -18.13
CA THR A 112 -6.85 3.59 -16.89
C THR A 112 -6.03 4.74 -16.33
N LYS A 113 -4.69 4.65 -16.38
CA LYS A 113 -3.79 5.78 -16.01
C LYS A 113 -3.95 6.97 -16.94
N LYS A 114 -4.05 6.75 -18.25
CA LYS A 114 -4.27 7.84 -19.21
C LYS A 114 -5.60 8.54 -18.97
N ARG A 115 -6.69 7.80 -18.71
CA ARG A 115 -8.00 8.38 -18.39
C ARG A 115 -7.97 9.22 -17.09
N ALA A 116 -7.26 8.75 -16.09
CA ALA A 116 -7.06 9.50 -14.85
C ALA A 116 -6.28 10.80 -15.09
N LEU A 117 -5.22 10.75 -15.91
CA LEU A 117 -4.44 11.92 -16.29
C LEU A 117 -5.27 12.93 -17.10
N ASP A 118 -6.07 12.47 -18.07
CA ASP A 118 -6.93 13.33 -18.87
C ASP A 118 -7.93 14.06 -17.99
N TYR A 119 -8.56 13.34 -17.07
CA TYR A 119 -9.51 13.90 -16.11
C TYR A 119 -8.85 14.90 -15.14
N TYR A 120 -7.64 14.58 -14.66
CA TYR A 120 -6.87 15.53 -13.85
C TYR A 120 -6.59 16.83 -14.62
N ASN A 121 -6.20 16.75 -15.89
CA ASN A 121 -5.85 17.91 -16.72
C ASN A 121 -7.02 18.83 -17.05
N GLU A 122 -8.28 18.37 -16.89
CA GLU A 122 -9.47 19.20 -17.05
C GLU A 122 -9.62 20.23 -15.92
N ASP A 123 -9.10 19.93 -14.71
CA ASP A 123 -9.17 20.80 -13.53
C ASP A 123 -7.97 20.57 -12.59
N PRO A 124 -6.74 20.96 -12.99
CA PRO A 124 -5.54 20.71 -12.19
C PRO A 124 -5.44 21.60 -10.95
N VAL A 125 -6.31 22.59 -10.80
CA VAL A 125 -6.37 23.46 -9.62
C VAL A 125 -7.01 22.72 -8.44
N ASN A 126 -8.14 22.06 -8.69
CA ASN A 126 -8.91 21.38 -7.65
C ASN A 126 -8.56 19.89 -7.51
N ARG A 127 -7.94 19.28 -8.53
CA ARG A 127 -7.61 17.85 -8.55
C ARG A 127 -6.13 17.61 -8.33
N ARG A 128 -5.80 16.44 -7.77
CA ARG A 128 -4.42 15.92 -7.70
C ARG A 128 -4.37 14.50 -8.21
N LEU A 129 -3.46 14.26 -9.15
CA LEU A 129 -3.21 12.92 -9.68
C LEU A 129 -2.20 12.19 -8.80
N LEU A 130 -2.66 11.18 -8.08
CA LEU A 130 -1.82 10.36 -7.25
C LEU A 130 -1.03 9.33 -8.07
N GLN A 131 0.24 9.17 -7.76
CA GLN A 131 1.11 8.20 -8.42
C GLN A 131 0.80 6.77 -7.98
N LEU A 132 1.05 5.80 -8.87
CA LEU A 132 0.86 4.38 -8.56
C LEU A 132 1.66 4.00 -7.31
N GLY A 133 0.98 3.33 -6.36
CA GLY A 133 1.58 2.95 -5.08
C GLY A 133 1.82 4.11 -4.12
N LEU A 134 1.25 5.30 -4.39
CA LEU A 134 1.51 6.54 -3.66
C LEU A 134 3.01 6.87 -3.65
N ASP A 135 3.67 6.75 -4.81
CA ASP A 135 5.09 6.99 -4.94
C ASP A 135 5.41 8.49 -4.89
N ASP A 136 5.51 9.02 -3.67
CA ASP A 136 5.81 10.40 -3.34
C ASP A 136 6.90 10.45 -2.25
N ASN A 137 7.71 11.50 -2.24
CA ASN A 137 8.77 11.66 -1.25
C ASN A 137 8.20 11.77 0.16
N ARG A 138 7.12 12.52 0.35
CA ARG A 138 6.44 12.69 1.65
C ARG A 138 6.01 11.34 2.23
N VAL A 139 5.44 10.48 1.37
CA VAL A 139 5.03 9.12 1.76
C VAL A 139 6.23 8.28 2.20
N ARG A 140 7.36 8.35 1.49
CA ARG A 140 8.58 7.63 1.88
C ARG A 140 9.20 8.16 3.17
N GLU A 141 9.15 9.48 3.38
CA GLU A 141 9.60 10.13 4.60
C GLU A 141 8.76 9.72 5.80
N ASP A 142 7.43 9.68 5.66
CA ASP A 142 6.51 9.27 6.72
C ASP A 142 6.71 7.79 7.09
N ILE A 143 6.93 6.92 6.10
CA ILE A 143 7.31 5.52 6.34
C ILE A 143 8.63 5.45 7.13
N ARG A 144 9.66 6.20 6.71
CA ARG A 144 10.94 6.27 7.41
C ARG A 144 10.75 6.71 8.84
N ASP A 145 10.04 7.81 9.05
CA ASP A 145 9.94 8.44 10.37
C ASP A 145 9.14 7.58 11.35
N LEU A 146 8.14 6.85 10.87
CA LEU A 146 7.42 5.90 11.68
C LEU A 146 8.24 4.63 11.94
N ALA A 147 8.90 4.08 10.92
CA ALA A 147 9.60 2.81 11.04
C ALA A 147 10.89 2.90 11.88
N LYS A 148 11.61 4.02 11.85
CA LYS A 148 12.86 4.20 12.60
C LYS A 148 12.69 4.13 14.12
N THR A 149 11.47 4.34 14.64
CA THR A 149 11.20 4.31 16.09
C THR A 149 10.87 2.90 16.59
N ILE A 150 10.64 1.94 15.71
CA ILE A 150 10.13 0.59 16.05
C ILE A 150 11.04 -0.11 17.07
N GLU A 151 12.35 -0.16 16.84
CA GLU A 151 13.27 -0.85 17.75
C GLU A 151 13.25 -0.26 19.15
N THR A 152 13.18 1.08 19.26
CA THR A 152 13.15 1.80 20.54
C THR A 152 11.78 1.69 21.21
N ASP A 153 10.70 1.94 20.46
CA ASP A 153 9.34 2.01 21.02
C ASP A 153 8.83 0.65 21.51
N TYR A 154 9.31 -0.45 20.90
CA TYR A 154 8.91 -1.82 21.24
C TYR A 154 10.01 -2.59 21.98
N ASN A 155 11.18 -1.99 22.22
CA ASN A 155 12.33 -2.62 22.88
C ASN A 155 12.72 -3.95 22.21
N ILE A 156 12.82 -3.96 20.89
CA ILE A 156 13.19 -5.13 20.07
C ILE A 156 14.44 -4.82 19.26
N ASN A 157 15.16 -5.89 18.88
CA ASN A 157 16.32 -5.79 18.00
C ASN A 157 16.01 -6.56 16.71
N LEU A 158 15.97 -5.84 15.61
CA LEU A 158 15.60 -6.39 14.31
C LEU A 158 16.81 -6.93 13.57
N SER A 159 16.73 -8.15 13.02
CA SER A 159 17.79 -8.74 12.20
C SER A 159 17.75 -8.27 10.76
N GLU A 160 16.56 -8.26 10.16
CA GLU A 160 16.30 -7.90 8.77
C GLU A 160 14.91 -7.26 8.64
N ILE A 161 14.66 -6.60 7.51
CA ILE A 161 13.38 -5.94 7.24
C ILE A 161 12.76 -6.54 5.98
N TRP A 162 11.51 -6.97 6.06
CA TRP A 162 10.79 -7.61 4.96
C TRP A 162 9.51 -6.86 4.59
N SER A 163 9.25 -6.77 3.31
CA SER A 163 8.04 -6.14 2.76
C SER A 163 7.57 -6.84 1.49
N VAL A 164 6.33 -6.59 1.11
CA VAL A 164 5.82 -6.93 -0.22
C VAL A 164 5.78 -5.68 -1.08
N GLY A 165 6.13 -5.80 -2.35
CA GLY A 165 6.19 -4.67 -3.24
C GLY A 165 5.67 -4.95 -4.64
N SER A 166 5.03 -3.93 -5.20
CA SER A 166 4.79 -3.80 -6.64
C SER A 166 5.29 -2.45 -7.16
N SER A 167 5.19 -1.37 -6.39
CA SER A 167 5.74 -0.04 -6.69
C SER A 167 7.02 0.28 -5.92
N GLY A 168 7.30 -0.48 -4.86
CA GLY A 168 8.46 -0.30 -4.01
C GLY A 168 8.43 0.91 -3.07
N THR A 169 7.33 1.64 -2.97
CA THR A 169 7.23 2.84 -2.11
C THR A 169 7.49 2.51 -0.64
N LEU A 170 6.79 1.50 -0.09
CA LEU A 170 7.02 1.02 1.28
C LEU A 170 8.46 0.55 1.46
N THR A 171 8.94 -0.32 0.58
CA THR A 171 10.30 -0.87 0.64
C THR A 171 11.37 0.22 0.67
N ARG A 172 11.23 1.27 -0.15
CA ARG A 172 12.19 2.39 -0.18
C ARG A 172 12.12 3.25 1.08
N GLY A 173 10.93 3.47 1.63
CA GLY A 173 10.78 4.14 2.94
C GLY A 173 11.44 3.34 4.07
N LEU A 174 11.27 2.02 4.09
CA LEU A 174 11.94 1.14 5.05
C LEU A 174 13.47 1.13 4.89
N GLN A 175 13.99 1.20 3.66
CA GLN A 175 15.44 1.36 3.42
C GLN A 175 15.99 2.67 4.01
N MET A 176 15.20 3.74 3.99
CA MET A 176 15.58 5.02 4.61
C MET A 176 15.54 4.94 6.14
N ALA A 177 14.63 4.16 6.71
CA ALA A 177 14.52 3.96 8.16
C ALA A 177 15.67 3.10 8.72
N PHE A 178 16.09 2.09 7.97
CA PHE A 178 17.08 1.10 8.40
C PHE A 178 18.28 1.04 7.43
N PRO A 179 19.12 2.09 7.39
CA PRO A 179 20.22 2.18 6.43
C PRO A 179 21.25 1.04 6.57
N ASP A 180 21.45 0.53 7.77
CA ASP A 180 22.46 -0.47 8.11
C ASP A 180 21.93 -1.90 8.14
N LYS A 181 20.63 -2.11 7.84
CA LYS A 181 20.02 -3.45 7.82
C LYS A 181 19.76 -3.93 6.41
N ASP A 182 19.75 -5.23 6.23
CA ASP A 182 19.27 -5.86 5.02
C ASP A 182 17.76 -5.67 4.90
N VAL A 183 17.34 -5.08 3.79
CA VAL A 183 15.92 -4.92 3.45
C VAL A 183 15.57 -5.85 2.31
N HIS A 184 14.55 -6.64 2.49
CA HIS A 184 14.07 -7.62 1.54
C HIS A 184 12.70 -7.21 0.99
N VAL A 185 12.47 -7.45 -0.30
CA VAL A 185 11.17 -7.24 -0.92
C VAL A 185 10.74 -8.47 -1.70
N VAL A 186 9.52 -8.93 -1.41
CA VAL A 186 8.88 -9.97 -2.23
C VAL A 186 8.05 -9.29 -3.30
N SER A 187 8.48 -9.41 -4.54
CA SER A 187 7.82 -8.81 -5.70
C SER A 187 6.52 -9.55 -6.03
N VAL A 188 5.42 -8.80 -6.13
CA VAL A 188 4.10 -9.31 -6.48
C VAL A 188 3.53 -8.49 -7.65
N GLY A 189 3.09 -9.17 -8.70
CA GLY A 189 2.51 -8.55 -9.87
C GLY A 189 3.47 -8.48 -11.05
N HIS A 190 4.07 -7.33 -11.31
CA HIS A 190 5.09 -7.18 -12.35
C HIS A 190 6.50 -7.34 -11.79
N THR A 191 7.46 -7.56 -12.68
CA THR A 191 8.87 -7.53 -12.29
C THR A 191 9.27 -6.12 -11.92
N MET A 192 9.63 -5.90 -10.65
CA MET A 192 10.06 -4.60 -10.16
C MET A 192 11.36 -4.17 -10.85
N LYS A 193 11.42 -2.88 -11.20
CA LYS A 193 12.61 -2.25 -11.77
C LYS A 193 13.58 -1.84 -10.66
N GLN A 194 14.86 -1.63 -11.02
CA GLN A 194 15.90 -1.27 -10.04
C GLN A 194 15.53 -0.03 -9.21
N TYR A 195 14.93 0.98 -9.80
CA TYR A 195 14.52 2.20 -9.08
C TYR A 195 13.33 1.98 -8.12
N GLU A 196 12.53 0.92 -8.33
CA GLU A 196 11.45 0.51 -7.44
C GLU A 196 11.99 -0.34 -6.28
N VAL A 197 13.00 -1.16 -6.55
CA VAL A 197 13.65 -2.03 -5.56
C VAL A 197 14.62 -1.25 -4.65
N GLY A 198 15.33 -0.26 -5.21
CA GLY A 198 16.41 0.43 -4.53
C GLY A 198 17.57 -0.53 -4.20
N ARG A 199 18.05 -0.53 -2.95
CA ARG A 199 19.09 -1.44 -2.45
C ARG A 199 18.53 -2.75 -1.87
N ALA A 200 17.22 -2.96 -1.87
CA ALA A 200 16.62 -4.16 -1.28
C ALA A 200 17.02 -5.44 -2.03
N ILE A 201 17.08 -6.53 -1.29
CA ILE A 201 17.23 -7.88 -1.82
C ILE A 201 15.90 -8.33 -2.38
N LEU A 202 15.84 -8.56 -3.69
CA LEU A 202 14.63 -8.89 -4.40
C LEU A 202 14.35 -10.39 -4.38
N HIS A 203 13.20 -10.77 -3.82
CA HIS A 203 12.60 -12.09 -3.95
C HIS A 203 11.41 -12.04 -4.90
N ARG A 204 11.10 -13.16 -5.53
CA ARG A 204 9.97 -13.26 -6.46
C ARG A 204 8.97 -14.26 -5.91
N SER A 205 7.71 -13.85 -5.83
CA SER A 205 6.63 -14.82 -5.62
C SER A 205 6.48 -15.69 -6.87
N HIS A 206 6.36 -17.00 -6.69
CA HIS A 206 6.05 -17.95 -7.77
C HIS A 206 4.59 -17.88 -8.22
N LEU A 207 3.72 -17.21 -7.42
CA LEU A 207 2.31 -17.10 -7.70
C LEU A 207 2.02 -15.94 -8.64
N LYS A 208 1.09 -16.14 -9.58
CA LYS A 208 0.57 -15.06 -10.45
C LYS A 208 -0.07 -13.96 -9.58
N PHE A 209 -0.16 -12.74 -10.12
CA PHE A 209 -0.69 -11.59 -9.38
C PHE A 209 -2.07 -11.84 -8.75
N THR A 210 -2.99 -12.42 -9.49
CA THR A 210 -4.37 -12.70 -9.05
C THR A 210 -4.54 -14.03 -8.30
N GLN A 211 -3.47 -14.83 -8.21
CA GLN A 211 -3.51 -16.11 -7.55
C GLN A 211 -3.34 -15.92 -6.05
N GLU A 212 -4.23 -16.50 -5.28
CA GLU A 212 -4.17 -16.53 -3.82
C GLU A 212 -3.15 -17.56 -3.32
N VAL A 213 -2.64 -17.31 -2.15
CA VAL A 213 -1.84 -18.25 -1.38
C VAL A 213 -2.75 -19.39 -0.92
N LYS A 214 -2.24 -20.61 -0.89
CA LYS A 214 -2.97 -21.74 -0.32
C LYS A 214 -3.09 -21.61 1.20
N GLU A 215 -4.12 -22.20 1.79
CA GLU A 215 -4.38 -22.14 3.23
C GLU A 215 -3.18 -22.59 4.08
N GLU A 216 -2.48 -23.63 3.66
CA GLU A 216 -1.27 -24.16 4.29
C GLU A 216 -0.06 -23.20 4.31
N ASP A 217 -0.02 -22.27 3.35
CA ASP A 217 1.05 -21.27 3.20
C ASP A 217 0.65 -19.90 3.78
N MET A 218 -0.58 -19.75 4.27
CA MET A 218 -1.04 -18.49 4.88
C MET A 218 -0.27 -18.16 6.15
N PRO A 219 -0.04 -16.86 6.44
CA PRO A 219 0.50 -16.46 7.74
C PRO A 219 -0.53 -16.71 8.87
N PRO A 220 -0.09 -16.85 10.13
CA PRO A 220 -0.97 -17.06 11.27
C PRO A 220 -1.73 -15.80 11.72
N PHE A 221 -1.84 -14.83 10.87
CA PHE A 221 -2.57 -13.56 11.08
C PHE A 221 -3.29 -13.16 9.79
N PRO A 222 -4.35 -12.33 9.86
CA PRO A 222 -5.03 -11.81 8.69
C PRO A 222 -4.10 -11.05 7.76
N SER A 223 -4.13 -11.39 6.48
CA SER A 223 -3.26 -10.84 5.44
C SER A 223 -3.93 -10.96 4.08
N VAL A 224 -3.63 -10.07 3.15
CA VAL A 224 -4.20 -10.11 1.79
C VAL A 224 -3.68 -11.35 1.04
N PRO A 225 -4.54 -12.35 0.71
CA PRO A 225 -4.09 -13.62 0.12
C PRO A 225 -3.38 -13.48 -1.22
N THR A 226 -3.74 -12.45 -1.98
CA THR A 226 -3.14 -12.16 -3.29
C THR A 226 -1.92 -11.25 -3.20
N TYR A 227 -1.57 -10.73 -2.01
CA TYR A 227 -0.51 -9.74 -1.86
C TYR A 227 0.42 -10.07 -0.67
N ASP A 228 0.17 -9.58 0.55
CA ASP A 228 1.09 -9.70 1.68
C ASP A 228 1.35 -11.16 2.09
N ALA A 229 0.33 -12.01 2.07
CA ALA A 229 0.47 -13.41 2.42
C ALA A 229 1.50 -14.16 1.57
N LYS A 230 1.77 -13.68 0.34
CA LYS A 230 2.78 -14.29 -0.54
C LYS A 230 4.21 -14.19 -0.03
N ALA A 231 4.47 -13.24 0.86
CA ALA A 231 5.80 -13.11 1.46
C ALA A 231 6.06 -14.15 2.54
N TRP A 232 5.03 -14.62 3.24
CA TRP A 232 5.21 -15.43 4.44
C TRP A 232 5.96 -16.74 4.20
N LYS A 233 5.62 -17.45 3.11
CA LYS A 233 6.34 -18.66 2.70
C LYS A 233 7.80 -18.35 2.39
N VAL A 234 8.07 -17.26 1.66
CA VAL A 234 9.44 -16.86 1.30
C VAL A 234 10.22 -16.50 2.56
N MET A 235 9.59 -15.86 3.54
CA MET A 235 10.21 -15.53 4.82
C MET A 235 10.56 -16.80 5.63
N ARG A 236 9.64 -17.77 5.71
CA ARG A 236 9.93 -19.06 6.37
C ARG A 236 11.17 -19.77 5.80
N GLU A 237 11.43 -19.59 4.50
CA GLU A 237 12.55 -20.24 3.80
C GLU A 237 13.86 -19.45 3.91
N HIS A 238 13.80 -18.12 4.06
CA HIS A 238 14.96 -17.24 3.86
C HIS A 238 15.23 -16.24 4.97
N ALA A 239 14.23 -15.86 5.78
CA ALA A 239 14.39 -14.82 6.78
C ALA A 239 15.08 -15.33 8.04
N LYS A 240 15.90 -14.47 8.65
CA LYS A 240 16.51 -14.73 9.96
C LYS A 240 15.50 -14.55 11.09
N PRO A 241 15.60 -15.28 12.18
CA PRO A 241 14.85 -15.00 13.39
C PRO A 241 15.00 -13.53 13.82
N GLY A 242 13.94 -12.90 14.30
CA GLY A 242 13.92 -11.49 14.66
C GLY A 242 13.78 -10.53 13.48
N SER A 243 13.48 -11.02 12.26
CA SER A 243 13.15 -10.18 11.12
C SER A 243 11.81 -9.46 11.31
N LEU A 244 11.69 -8.23 10.82
CA LEU A 244 10.43 -7.48 10.78
C LEU A 244 9.73 -7.68 9.45
N PHE A 245 8.46 -8.05 9.48
CA PHE A 245 7.56 -8.06 8.33
C PHE A 245 6.52 -6.97 8.43
N TRP A 246 6.35 -6.19 7.36
CA TRP A 246 5.29 -5.19 7.30
C TRP A 246 4.06 -5.73 6.57
N ASN A 247 3.02 -6.13 7.33
CA ASN A 247 1.73 -6.59 6.82
C ASN A 247 0.80 -5.40 6.58
N VAL A 248 0.56 -5.03 5.31
CA VAL A 248 -0.06 -3.75 4.95
C VAL A 248 -1.58 -3.72 5.03
N GLY A 249 -2.25 -4.90 5.09
CA GLY A 249 -3.71 -4.95 5.11
C GLY A 249 -4.29 -6.37 5.09
N LYS A 250 -5.63 -6.46 5.07
CA LYS A 250 -6.41 -7.71 5.01
C LYS A 250 -7.66 -7.57 4.16
#